data_51161dbfb8c54d2ddfd8ccedd0ec267b
#
_entry.id   51161dbfb8c54d2ddfd8ccedd0ec267b
#
_cell.length_a   1.000
_cell.length_b   1.000
_cell.length_c   1.000
_cell.angle_alpha   90.00
_cell.angle_beta   90.00
_cell.angle_gamma   90.00
#
_symmetry.space_group_name_H-M   'P 1'
#
loop_
_entity.id
_entity.type
_entity.pdbx_description
1 polymer ?
#
loop_
_entity_poly.entity_id
_entity_poly.type
_entity_poly.pdbx_seq_one_letter_code
_entity_poly.pdbx_strand_id
1 'polypeptide(L)'
;MVTIGANQNLEKIKEEVLAFAERMKDRELVILGHDNIDVDAVLSGILLSKLFNYLKIKKHFYILESVKEGETYNIVKGLFGIDMKQFEKIGENEKRLLFLEDHFETVHAGKIIGCIDHHPTSREVKYDFMYKRNSCAAAYLIYEIMQLVGYKPSAEEAKMIIVSMMVDTTSFKSSKTIMEEVDVAKKLANEYELDYDYLIKYCLTPIDKMAVEEIITNGQKYYDYYGHKVSSAYLQLYEKPSDNIVNDVWIKALREKIKECHLEMYVFIIFEMEKDKTYEIRVTENGVKKFEYPKILSRGKDIMPVVEKVFAN
;
A
#
# COMPACT_ATOMS: atom_id res chain seq x y z
N MET A 1 10.00 22.91 14.14
CA MET A 1 10.90 23.79 13.36
C MET A 1 11.14 23.16 11.99
N VAL A 2 10.06 22.94 11.19
CA VAL A 2 10.11 22.29 9.86
C VAL A 2 9.37 23.12 8.78
N THR A 3 8.82 24.27 9.16
CA THR A 3 7.81 24.98 8.34
C THR A 3 8.37 25.95 7.29
N ILE A 4 9.64 26.32 7.32
CA ILE A 4 10.20 27.27 6.34
C ILE A 4 10.85 26.57 5.14
N GLY A 5 11.38 25.36 5.32
CA GLY A 5 11.91 24.55 4.23
C GLY A 5 10.86 23.88 3.34
N ALA A 6 9.66 23.61 3.91
CA ALA A 6 8.58 22.93 3.19
C ALA A 6 7.99 23.78 2.04
N ASN A 7 7.74 25.07 2.24
CA ASN A 7 7.13 25.91 1.21
C ASN A 7 8.04 26.18 -0.01
N GLN A 8 9.35 26.37 0.21
CA GLN A 8 10.30 26.52 -0.91
C GLN A 8 10.48 25.21 -1.69
N ASN A 9 10.35 24.06 -1.01
CA ASN A 9 10.42 22.76 -1.66
C ASN A 9 9.16 22.47 -2.51
N LEU A 10 7.97 22.89 -2.09
CA LEU A 10 6.72 22.66 -2.79
C LEU A 10 6.62 23.43 -4.11
N GLU A 11 7.06 24.70 -4.16
CA GLU A 11 7.11 25.46 -5.43
C GLU A 11 8.09 24.81 -6.43
N LYS A 12 9.23 24.34 -5.95
CA LYS A 12 10.18 23.60 -6.78
C LYS A 12 9.56 22.32 -7.34
N ILE A 13 8.84 21.55 -6.52
CA ILE A 13 8.13 20.35 -6.96
C ILE A 13 7.10 20.70 -8.04
N LYS A 14 6.35 21.79 -7.87
CA LYS A 14 5.41 22.28 -8.89
C LYS A 14 6.11 22.58 -10.20
N GLU A 15 7.23 23.30 -10.18
CA GLU A 15 8.03 23.59 -11.37
C GLU A 15 8.53 22.30 -12.05
N GLU A 16 9.02 21.33 -11.26
CA GLU A 16 9.49 20.03 -11.75
C GLU A 16 8.35 19.20 -12.38
N VAL A 17 7.16 19.20 -11.78
CA VAL A 17 5.96 18.54 -12.33
C VAL A 17 5.56 19.15 -13.67
N LEU A 18 5.49 20.48 -13.74
CA LEU A 18 5.11 21.18 -14.98
C LEU A 18 6.16 21.00 -16.07
N ALA A 19 7.44 21.05 -15.73
CA ALA A 19 8.53 20.78 -16.65
C ALA A 19 8.51 19.31 -17.13
N PHE A 20 8.21 18.36 -16.25
CA PHE A 20 8.02 16.95 -16.62
C PHE A 20 6.84 16.80 -17.58
N ALA A 21 5.69 17.42 -17.30
CA ALA A 21 4.52 17.38 -18.16
C ALA A 21 4.82 17.92 -19.58
N GLU A 22 5.52 19.02 -19.69
CA GLU A 22 5.90 19.58 -21.00
C GLU A 22 6.83 18.64 -21.77
N ARG A 23 7.81 18.00 -21.10
CA ARG A 23 8.69 17.01 -21.76
C ARG A 23 7.93 15.75 -22.23
N MET A 24 6.79 15.42 -21.57
CA MET A 24 5.99 14.23 -21.88
C MET A 24 4.82 14.49 -22.84
N LYS A 25 4.61 15.72 -23.30
CA LYS A 25 3.45 16.15 -24.11
C LYS A 25 3.18 15.29 -25.35
N ASP A 26 4.23 14.86 -26.04
CA ASP A 26 4.12 14.03 -27.25
C ASP A 26 4.55 12.58 -27.04
N ARG A 27 4.69 12.16 -25.78
CA ARG A 27 5.13 10.82 -25.39
C ARG A 27 4.02 10.10 -24.66
N GLU A 28 4.07 8.77 -24.70
CA GLU A 28 3.17 7.90 -23.98
C GLU A 28 3.88 7.23 -22.83
N LEU A 29 3.26 7.29 -21.65
CA LEU A 29 3.76 6.70 -20.41
C LEU A 29 2.98 5.46 -20.04
N VAL A 30 3.66 4.55 -19.38
CA VAL A 30 3.04 3.45 -18.67
C VAL A 30 3.18 3.69 -17.17
N ILE A 31 2.06 3.76 -16.46
CA ILE A 31 2.02 3.80 -14.99
C ILE A 31 2.05 2.37 -14.48
N LEU A 32 2.91 2.09 -13.50
CA LEU A 32 3.04 0.79 -12.85
C LEU A 32 3.14 0.96 -11.33
N GLY A 33 2.39 0.16 -10.60
CA GLY A 33 2.59 -0.09 -9.18
C GLY A 33 3.60 -1.23 -8.93
N HIS A 34 3.58 -1.77 -7.73
CA HIS A 34 4.45 -2.88 -7.31
C HIS A 34 3.80 -4.26 -7.55
N ASP A 35 4.60 -5.33 -7.38
CA ASP A 35 4.09 -6.70 -7.33
C ASP A 35 3.16 -6.88 -6.11
N ASN A 36 2.19 -7.81 -6.20
CA ASN A 36 1.16 -7.98 -5.18
C ASN A 36 0.44 -6.66 -4.88
N ILE A 37 -0.08 -6.03 -5.92
CA ILE A 37 -0.71 -4.71 -5.87
C ILE A 37 -1.72 -4.61 -4.73
N ASP A 38 -1.55 -3.64 -3.85
CA ASP A 38 -2.44 -3.36 -2.73
C ASP A 38 -3.41 -2.20 -3.01
N VAL A 39 -4.17 -1.78 -2.01
CA VAL A 39 -5.20 -0.74 -2.19
C VAL A 39 -4.57 0.60 -2.55
N ASP A 40 -3.45 0.98 -1.91
CA ASP A 40 -2.79 2.25 -2.21
C ASP A 40 -2.26 2.25 -3.64
N ALA A 41 -1.55 1.21 -4.07
CA ALA A 41 -1.03 1.11 -5.42
C ALA A 41 -2.12 1.15 -6.51
N VAL A 42 -3.29 0.52 -6.29
CA VAL A 42 -4.40 0.61 -7.25
C VAL A 42 -4.98 2.02 -7.31
N LEU A 43 -5.30 2.60 -6.15
CA LEU A 43 -6.00 3.89 -6.10
C LEU A 43 -5.07 5.04 -6.47
N SER A 44 -3.79 4.99 -6.09
CA SER A 44 -2.78 5.96 -6.50
C SER A 44 -2.50 5.89 -8.00
N GLY A 45 -2.45 4.71 -8.61
CA GLY A 45 -2.33 4.55 -10.06
C GLY A 45 -3.50 5.18 -10.83
N ILE A 46 -4.73 5.02 -10.32
CA ILE A 46 -5.93 5.65 -10.89
C ILE A 46 -5.86 7.18 -10.71
N LEU A 47 -5.54 7.67 -9.50
CA LEU A 47 -5.41 9.10 -9.21
C LEU A 47 -4.33 9.76 -10.07
N LEU A 48 -3.18 9.10 -10.21
CA LEU A 48 -2.09 9.55 -11.07
C LEU A 48 -2.52 9.60 -12.54
N SER A 49 -3.33 8.63 -12.99
CA SER A 49 -3.90 8.64 -14.33
C SER A 49 -4.81 9.84 -14.56
N LYS A 50 -5.60 10.25 -13.55
CA LYS A 50 -6.45 11.44 -13.58
C LYS A 50 -5.61 12.72 -13.63
N LEU A 51 -4.59 12.80 -12.77
CA LEU A 51 -3.65 13.93 -12.76
C LEU A 51 -2.92 14.07 -14.11
N PHE A 52 -2.44 12.97 -14.69
CA PHE A 52 -1.78 13.01 -16.00
C PHE A 52 -2.73 13.41 -17.13
N ASN A 53 -4.01 13.03 -17.09
CA ASN A 53 -5.02 13.57 -18.01
C ASN A 53 -5.14 15.09 -17.89
N TYR A 54 -5.20 15.62 -16.68
CA TYR A 54 -5.25 17.07 -16.44
C TYR A 54 -4.00 17.77 -16.99
N LEU A 55 -2.83 17.19 -16.80
CA LEU A 55 -1.55 17.69 -17.32
C LEU A 55 -1.35 17.38 -18.82
N LYS A 56 -2.33 16.77 -19.50
CA LYS A 56 -2.29 16.41 -20.93
C LYS A 56 -1.18 15.42 -21.29
N ILE A 57 -0.79 14.57 -20.35
CA ILE A 57 0.17 13.48 -20.57
C ILE A 57 -0.60 12.23 -21.02
N LYS A 58 -0.21 11.63 -22.15
CA LYS A 58 -0.75 10.34 -22.62
C LYS A 58 -0.19 9.23 -21.75
N LYS A 59 -1.07 8.34 -21.27
CA LYS A 59 -0.67 7.24 -20.37
C LYS A 59 -1.61 6.04 -20.44
N HIS A 60 -1.08 4.89 -20.02
CA HIS A 60 -1.83 3.68 -19.69
C HIS A 60 -1.45 3.22 -18.29
N PHE A 61 -2.42 2.75 -17.53
CA PHE A 61 -2.19 2.10 -16.24
C PHE A 61 -2.26 0.59 -16.43
N TYR A 62 -1.18 -0.11 -16.11
CA TYR A 62 -1.06 -1.56 -16.18
C TYR A 62 -0.76 -2.13 -14.80
N ILE A 63 -1.04 -3.42 -14.63
CA ILE A 63 -0.66 -4.19 -13.46
C ILE A 63 0.43 -5.20 -13.82
N LEU A 64 1.26 -5.57 -12.86
CA LEU A 64 2.34 -6.55 -13.06
C LEU A 64 1.81 -7.98 -13.05
N GLU A 65 0.86 -8.27 -12.17
CA GLU A 65 0.28 -9.59 -11.98
C GLU A 65 -1.24 -9.61 -12.13
N SER A 66 -1.79 -10.81 -12.34
CA SER A 66 -3.24 -10.99 -12.28
C SER A 66 -3.75 -10.78 -10.86
N VAL A 67 -4.80 -9.98 -10.72
CA VAL A 67 -5.42 -9.68 -9.43
C VAL A 67 -6.09 -10.94 -8.87
N LYS A 68 -5.74 -11.28 -7.63
CA LYS A 68 -6.42 -12.31 -6.83
C LYS A 68 -7.59 -11.69 -6.08
N GLU A 69 -8.61 -12.48 -5.79
CA GLU A 69 -9.63 -12.07 -4.82
C GLU A 69 -8.99 -11.96 -3.43
N GLY A 70 -9.42 -11.02 -2.63
CA GLY A 70 -8.86 -10.72 -1.32
C GLY A 70 -9.23 -9.32 -0.87
N GLU A 71 -8.54 -8.81 0.15
CA GLU A 71 -8.81 -7.50 0.75
C GLU A 71 -8.80 -6.37 -0.30
N THR A 72 -7.73 -6.25 -1.07
CA THR A 72 -7.60 -5.21 -2.10
C THR A 72 -8.74 -5.23 -3.10
N TYR A 73 -9.04 -6.41 -3.67
CA TYR A 73 -10.14 -6.56 -4.62
C TYR A 73 -11.49 -6.20 -4.02
N ASN A 74 -11.77 -6.67 -2.79
CA ASN A 74 -13.04 -6.44 -2.11
C ASN A 74 -13.24 -4.96 -1.75
N ILE A 75 -12.19 -4.27 -1.28
CA ILE A 75 -12.24 -2.83 -0.97
C ILE A 75 -12.45 -2.02 -2.25
N VAL A 76 -11.62 -2.24 -3.25
CA VAL A 76 -11.66 -1.46 -4.50
C VAL A 76 -12.97 -1.69 -5.25
N LYS A 77 -13.42 -2.93 -5.39
CA LYS A 77 -14.70 -3.23 -6.04
C LYS A 77 -15.90 -2.74 -5.26
N GLY A 78 -15.89 -2.91 -3.94
CA GLY A 78 -17.05 -2.58 -3.10
C GLY A 78 -17.24 -1.08 -2.90
N LEU A 79 -16.17 -0.31 -2.72
CA LEU A 79 -16.25 1.14 -2.51
C LEU A 79 -16.34 1.95 -3.81
N PHE A 80 -15.75 1.45 -4.90
CA PHE A 80 -15.59 2.21 -6.14
C PHE A 80 -16.22 1.54 -7.36
N GLY A 81 -16.75 0.32 -7.24
CA GLY A 81 -17.30 -0.43 -8.37
C GLY A 81 -16.26 -0.86 -9.42
N ILE A 82 -14.98 -0.74 -9.12
CA ILE A 82 -13.89 -1.01 -10.06
C ILE A 82 -13.57 -2.51 -10.03
N ASP A 83 -13.75 -3.19 -11.16
CA ASP A 83 -13.35 -4.58 -11.32
C ASP A 83 -11.88 -4.67 -11.78
N MET A 84 -11.00 -4.89 -10.84
CA MET A 84 -9.56 -4.99 -11.09
C MET A 84 -9.17 -6.16 -12.00
N LYS A 85 -10.05 -7.17 -12.18
CA LYS A 85 -9.82 -8.28 -13.14
C LYS A 85 -9.81 -7.81 -14.60
N GLN A 86 -10.31 -6.58 -14.84
CA GLN A 86 -10.30 -5.95 -16.16
C GLN A 86 -9.02 -5.14 -16.43
N PHE A 87 -8.13 -5.00 -15.44
CA PHE A 87 -6.87 -4.30 -15.64
C PHE A 87 -5.95 -5.12 -16.54
N GLU A 88 -5.35 -4.45 -17.51
CA GLU A 88 -4.40 -5.07 -18.42
C GLU A 88 -3.07 -5.34 -17.71
N LYS A 89 -2.52 -6.54 -17.93
CA LYS A 89 -1.14 -6.85 -17.53
C LYS A 89 -0.17 -6.24 -18.49
N ILE A 90 0.91 -5.71 -17.95
CA ILE A 90 1.98 -5.22 -18.78
C ILE A 90 2.72 -6.39 -19.46
N GLY A 91 2.92 -6.28 -20.78
CA GLY A 91 3.82 -7.17 -21.51
C GLY A 91 5.24 -6.58 -21.57
N GLU A 92 6.24 -7.40 -21.78
CA GLU A 92 7.64 -6.97 -21.96
C GLU A 92 7.80 -6.12 -23.21
N ASN A 93 8.31 -4.89 -23.03
CA ASN A 93 8.65 -3.98 -24.12
C ASN A 93 9.66 -2.94 -23.62
N GLU A 94 10.90 -3.10 -23.99
CA GLU A 94 12.03 -2.24 -23.60
C GLU A 94 11.92 -0.78 -24.09
N LYS A 95 11.07 -0.51 -25.07
CA LYS A 95 10.88 0.86 -25.60
C LYS A 95 9.89 1.71 -24.82
N ARG A 96 9.19 1.13 -23.82
CA ARG A 96 8.23 1.84 -22.99
C ARG A 96 8.91 2.82 -22.05
N LEU A 97 8.26 3.96 -21.84
CA LEU A 97 8.60 4.90 -20.78
C LEU A 97 7.71 4.58 -19.55
N LEU A 98 8.34 4.25 -18.44
CA LEU A 98 7.67 3.81 -17.23
C LEU A 98 7.64 4.94 -16.20
N PHE A 99 6.50 5.11 -15.56
CA PHE A 99 6.34 5.93 -14.38
C PHE A 99 5.87 5.02 -13.22
N LEU A 100 6.69 4.92 -12.20
CA LEU A 100 6.40 4.09 -11.04
C LEU A 100 5.56 4.85 -10.02
N GLU A 101 4.60 4.18 -9.45
CA GLU A 101 3.83 4.69 -8.34
C GLU A 101 3.86 3.68 -7.19
N ASP A 102 3.88 4.20 -5.97
CA ASP A 102 3.89 3.44 -4.71
C ASP A 102 5.07 2.46 -4.51
N HIS A 103 6.02 2.39 -5.42
CA HIS A 103 7.25 1.61 -5.22
C HIS A 103 8.36 1.99 -6.21
N PHE A 104 9.40 2.66 -5.72
CA PHE A 104 10.50 3.18 -6.56
C PHE A 104 11.46 2.10 -7.09
N GLU A 105 11.39 0.88 -6.59
CA GLU A 105 12.30 -0.24 -6.92
C GLU A 105 11.67 -1.27 -7.85
N THR A 106 10.45 -1.08 -8.30
CA THR A 106 9.81 -1.99 -9.26
C THR A 106 10.70 -2.14 -10.50
N VAL A 107 11.07 -3.38 -10.81
CA VAL A 107 11.90 -3.70 -11.98
C VAL A 107 11.01 -4.23 -13.09
N HIS A 108 11.07 -3.61 -14.25
CA HIS A 108 10.39 -4.07 -15.44
C HIS A 108 11.17 -3.69 -16.71
N ALA A 109 10.91 -4.40 -17.82
CA ALA A 109 11.44 -4.02 -19.12
C ALA A 109 10.90 -2.65 -19.54
N GLY A 110 11.80 -1.73 -19.88
CA GLY A 110 11.48 -0.35 -20.24
C GLY A 110 12.34 0.66 -19.49
N LYS A 111 12.26 1.92 -19.90
CA LYS A 111 13.01 3.02 -19.27
C LYS A 111 12.16 3.67 -18.19
N ILE A 112 12.53 3.52 -16.92
CA ILE A 112 11.91 4.26 -15.82
C ILE A 112 12.33 5.72 -15.90
N ILE A 113 11.36 6.63 -15.96
CA ILE A 113 11.59 8.07 -16.11
C ILE A 113 11.01 8.89 -14.96
N GLY A 114 10.16 8.31 -14.14
CA GLY A 114 9.59 9.00 -12.98
C GLY A 114 9.07 8.06 -11.93
N CYS A 115 8.90 8.62 -10.73
CA CYS A 115 8.38 7.90 -9.57
C CYS A 115 7.69 8.83 -8.57
N ILE A 116 6.60 8.36 -7.98
CA ILE A 116 6.01 8.90 -6.74
C ILE A 116 5.93 7.75 -5.75
N ASP A 117 6.53 7.89 -4.56
CA ASP A 117 6.61 6.78 -3.60
C ASP A 117 6.80 7.28 -2.16
N HIS A 118 6.24 6.55 -1.20
CA HIS A 118 6.34 6.86 0.22
C HIS A 118 7.13 5.81 1.03
N HIS A 119 7.61 4.74 0.40
CA HIS A 119 8.36 3.68 1.07
C HIS A 119 9.77 4.10 1.49
N PRO A 120 10.37 3.49 2.52
CA PRO A 120 11.78 3.72 2.87
C PRO A 120 12.70 3.44 1.70
N THR A 121 13.76 4.24 1.57
CA THR A 121 14.75 4.07 0.50
C THR A 121 15.79 3.04 0.93
N SER A 122 15.96 1.97 0.13
CA SER A 122 17.01 0.96 0.33
C SER A 122 18.28 1.26 -0.47
N ARG A 123 18.13 2.01 -1.57
CA ARG A 123 19.24 2.41 -2.44
C ARG A 123 19.00 3.77 -3.08
N GLU A 124 20.06 4.45 -3.49
CA GLU A 124 19.94 5.70 -4.23
C GLU A 124 19.60 5.41 -5.70
N VAL A 125 18.47 5.96 -6.16
CA VAL A 125 18.06 5.96 -7.57
C VAL A 125 17.72 7.37 -8.00
N LYS A 126 17.94 7.68 -9.31
CA LYS A 126 17.60 8.96 -9.92
C LYS A 126 16.79 8.73 -11.17
N TYR A 127 15.61 9.35 -11.23
CA TYR A 127 14.76 9.39 -12.40
C TYR A 127 14.61 10.85 -12.87
N ASP A 128 14.07 11.06 -14.07
CA ASP A 128 13.83 12.39 -14.63
C ASP A 128 12.86 13.22 -13.78
N PHE A 129 11.96 12.53 -13.05
CA PHE A 129 11.10 13.10 -12.02
C PHE A 129 11.03 12.13 -10.84
N MET A 130 11.18 12.62 -9.62
CA MET A 130 11.03 11.80 -8.42
C MET A 130 10.43 12.62 -7.28
N TYR A 131 9.25 12.23 -6.81
CA TYR A 131 8.65 12.77 -5.61
C TYR A 131 8.52 11.68 -4.56
N LYS A 132 9.44 11.68 -3.61
CA LYS A 132 9.56 10.65 -2.59
C LYS A 132 9.78 11.27 -1.22
N ARG A 133 8.90 10.96 -0.27
CA ARG A 133 9.04 11.29 1.13
C ARG A 133 8.20 10.33 1.99
N ASN A 134 8.47 10.31 3.30
CA ASN A 134 7.60 9.61 4.24
C ASN A 134 6.19 10.23 4.22
N SER A 135 5.18 9.40 4.03
CA SER A 135 3.76 9.77 3.93
C SER A 135 2.89 8.61 4.41
N CYS A 136 1.63 8.88 4.71
CA CYS A 136 0.65 7.84 5.02
C CYS A 136 0.40 6.90 3.82
N ALA A 137 0.46 7.43 2.59
CA ALA A 137 0.16 6.71 1.36
C ALA A 137 0.75 7.44 0.14
N ALA A 138 1.01 6.74 -0.96
CA ALA A 138 1.38 7.35 -2.24
C ALA A 138 0.23 8.21 -2.81
N ALA A 139 -1.02 7.80 -2.61
CA ALA A 139 -2.19 8.59 -2.98
C ALA A 139 -2.20 9.99 -2.36
N TYR A 140 -1.70 10.15 -1.13
CA TYR A 140 -1.58 11.46 -0.51
C TYR A 140 -0.53 12.33 -1.20
N LEU A 141 0.60 11.77 -1.61
CA LEU A 141 1.62 12.49 -2.37
C LEU A 141 1.10 12.97 -3.74
N ILE A 142 0.28 12.16 -4.39
CA ILE A 142 -0.40 12.55 -5.63
C ILE A 142 -1.39 13.69 -5.36
N TYR A 143 -2.14 13.63 -4.25
CA TYR A 143 -3.02 14.72 -3.84
C TYR A 143 -2.27 16.04 -3.62
N GLU A 144 -1.10 16.01 -2.97
CA GLU A 144 -0.26 17.21 -2.84
C GLU A 144 0.11 17.81 -4.20
N ILE A 145 0.52 16.97 -5.15
CA ILE A 145 0.81 17.42 -6.52
C ILE A 145 -0.44 18.02 -7.17
N MET A 146 -1.62 17.38 -7.01
CA MET A 146 -2.89 17.91 -7.49
C MET A 146 -3.14 19.33 -6.97
N GLN A 147 -2.93 19.57 -5.67
CA GLN A 147 -3.07 20.90 -5.07
C GLN A 147 -2.07 21.91 -5.66
N LEU A 148 -0.81 21.51 -5.82
CA LEU A 148 0.24 22.38 -6.39
C LEU A 148 -0.04 22.84 -7.81
N VAL A 149 -0.63 21.98 -8.64
CA VAL A 149 -0.95 22.32 -10.04
C VAL A 149 -2.36 22.88 -10.22
N GLY A 150 -3.13 23.04 -9.14
CA GLY A 150 -4.49 23.58 -9.17
C GLY A 150 -5.57 22.58 -9.64
N TYR A 151 -5.30 21.28 -9.55
CA TYR A 151 -6.29 20.26 -9.81
C TYR A 151 -7.16 20.05 -8.55
N LYS A 152 -8.48 20.19 -8.70
CA LYS A 152 -9.42 19.92 -7.62
C LYS A 152 -9.98 18.50 -7.78
N PRO A 153 -9.75 17.58 -6.81
CA PRO A 153 -10.28 16.23 -6.89
C PRO A 153 -11.81 16.22 -6.82
N SER A 154 -12.45 15.25 -7.45
CA SER A 154 -13.88 14.93 -7.27
C SER A 154 -14.10 14.25 -5.91
N ALA A 155 -15.37 14.11 -5.50
CA ALA A 155 -15.71 13.36 -4.29
C ALA A 155 -15.22 11.91 -4.32
N GLU A 156 -15.28 11.25 -5.49
CA GLU A 156 -14.76 9.89 -5.66
C GLU A 156 -13.25 9.85 -5.52
N GLU A 157 -12.51 10.79 -6.08
CA GLU A 157 -11.05 10.89 -5.95
C GLU A 157 -10.63 11.23 -4.52
N ALA A 158 -11.37 12.12 -3.83
CA ALA A 158 -11.17 12.40 -2.41
C ALA A 158 -11.37 11.12 -1.55
N LYS A 159 -12.40 10.33 -1.86
CA LYS A 159 -12.64 9.03 -1.22
C LYS A 159 -11.48 8.05 -1.49
N MET A 160 -10.94 8.01 -2.70
CA MET A 160 -9.77 7.18 -3.03
C MET A 160 -8.54 7.56 -2.19
N ILE A 161 -8.24 8.85 -2.06
CA ILE A 161 -7.13 9.35 -1.25
C ILE A 161 -7.29 8.92 0.20
N ILE A 162 -8.48 9.12 0.80
CA ILE A 162 -8.75 8.77 2.20
C ILE A 162 -8.63 7.26 2.43
N VAL A 163 -9.21 6.45 1.55
CA VAL A 163 -9.19 4.98 1.67
C VAL A 163 -7.76 4.42 1.55
N SER A 164 -6.96 4.92 0.62
CA SER A 164 -5.54 4.58 0.51
C SER A 164 -4.80 4.84 1.82
N MET A 165 -4.96 6.04 2.37
CA MET A 165 -4.33 6.42 3.64
C MET A 165 -4.81 5.54 4.80
N MET A 166 -6.11 5.22 4.88
CA MET A 166 -6.67 4.37 5.93
C MET A 166 -6.08 2.96 5.88
N VAL A 167 -6.04 2.35 4.71
CA VAL A 167 -5.58 0.96 4.58
C VAL A 167 -4.09 0.87 4.90
N ASP A 168 -3.27 1.75 4.35
CA ASP A 168 -1.82 1.67 4.52
C ASP A 168 -1.33 2.06 5.93
N THR A 169 -2.11 2.84 6.66
CA THR A 169 -1.82 3.21 8.06
C THR A 169 -2.57 2.40 9.10
N THR A 170 -3.29 1.36 8.68
CA THR A 170 -4.14 0.57 9.59
C THR A 170 -5.15 1.47 10.31
N SER A 171 -6.00 2.13 9.52
CA SER A 171 -7.02 3.10 9.97
C SER A 171 -6.43 4.24 10.83
N PHE A 172 -5.27 4.76 10.43
CA PHE A 172 -4.52 5.82 11.13
C PHE A 172 -4.04 5.44 12.53
N LYS A 173 -3.85 4.16 12.81
CA LYS A 173 -3.44 3.67 14.14
C LYS A 173 -2.01 3.15 14.19
N SER A 174 -1.37 2.87 13.05
CA SER A 174 -0.01 2.34 13.02
C SER A 174 1.06 3.45 13.10
N SER A 175 2.32 3.06 13.33
CA SER A 175 3.49 3.96 13.33
C SER A 175 3.81 4.60 11.97
N LYS A 176 3.12 4.21 10.91
CA LYS A 176 3.17 4.89 9.61
C LYS A 176 2.38 6.21 9.59
N THR A 177 1.48 6.41 10.54
CA THR A 177 0.54 7.53 10.58
C THR A 177 1.26 8.86 10.77
N ILE A 178 0.92 9.85 9.96
CA ILE A 178 1.36 11.24 10.05
C ILE A 178 0.12 12.08 10.37
N MET A 179 0.08 12.66 11.56
CA MET A 179 -1.14 13.32 12.08
C MET A 179 -1.60 14.49 11.22
N GLU A 180 -0.67 15.26 10.66
CA GLU A 180 -0.96 16.38 9.77
C GLU A 180 -1.68 15.91 8.50
N GLU A 181 -1.35 14.72 8.00
CA GLU A 181 -2.00 14.11 6.84
C GLU A 181 -3.38 13.54 7.20
N VAL A 182 -3.55 13.02 8.43
CA VAL A 182 -4.87 12.60 8.96
C VAL A 182 -5.83 13.78 9.04
N ASP A 183 -5.36 14.95 9.46
CA ASP A 183 -6.20 16.16 9.50
C ASP A 183 -6.65 16.56 8.08
N VAL A 184 -5.80 16.37 7.07
CA VAL A 184 -6.20 16.58 5.66
C VAL A 184 -7.23 15.55 5.23
N ALA A 185 -7.08 14.27 5.59
CA ALA A 185 -8.08 13.24 5.27
C ALA A 185 -9.44 13.55 5.87
N LYS A 186 -9.50 13.99 7.14
CA LYS A 186 -10.74 14.44 7.80
C LYS A 186 -11.33 15.67 7.14
N LYS A 187 -10.50 16.63 6.75
CA LYS A 187 -10.94 17.83 6.03
C LYS A 187 -11.55 17.47 4.67
N LEU A 188 -10.91 16.57 3.92
CA LEU A 188 -11.46 16.08 2.65
C LEU A 188 -12.80 15.36 2.86
N ALA A 189 -12.89 14.50 3.89
CA ALA A 189 -14.15 13.82 4.20
C ALA A 189 -15.28 14.81 4.49
N ASN A 190 -15.01 15.86 5.28
CA ASN A 190 -15.98 16.91 5.55
C ASN A 190 -16.34 17.74 4.31
N GLU A 191 -15.35 18.12 3.48
CA GLU A 191 -15.56 18.93 2.26
C GLU A 191 -16.45 18.22 1.26
N TYR A 192 -16.31 16.89 1.15
CA TYR A 192 -17.04 16.06 0.19
C TYR A 192 -18.19 15.26 0.82
N GLU A 193 -18.56 15.55 2.08
CA GLU A 193 -19.64 14.89 2.81
C GLU A 193 -19.54 13.35 2.83
N LEU A 194 -18.31 12.82 2.97
CA LEU A 194 -18.03 11.40 3.03
C LEU A 194 -18.21 10.88 4.46
N ASP A 195 -18.86 9.73 4.61
CA ASP A 195 -19.00 9.03 5.89
C ASP A 195 -17.67 8.39 6.29
N TYR A 196 -16.88 9.14 7.06
CA TYR A 196 -15.54 8.76 7.49
C TYR A 196 -15.52 7.48 8.36
N ASP A 197 -16.50 7.32 9.25
CA ASP A 197 -16.59 6.14 10.12
C ASP A 197 -16.98 4.89 9.34
N TYR A 198 -17.84 5.05 8.33
CA TYR A 198 -18.15 3.97 7.40
C TYR A 198 -16.91 3.54 6.61
N LEU A 199 -16.11 4.48 6.11
CA LEU A 199 -14.89 4.16 5.39
C LEU A 199 -13.90 3.39 6.26
N ILE A 200 -13.69 3.81 7.52
CA ILE A 200 -12.84 3.06 8.46
C ILE A 200 -13.31 1.61 8.59
N LYS A 201 -14.60 1.40 8.84
CA LYS A 201 -15.16 0.04 9.00
C LYS A 201 -15.05 -0.79 7.73
N TYR A 202 -15.22 -0.16 6.57
CA TYR A 202 -15.15 -0.86 5.30
C TYR A 202 -13.72 -1.28 4.94
N CYS A 203 -12.70 -0.56 5.39
CA CYS A 203 -11.29 -0.88 5.17
C CYS A 203 -10.75 -1.98 6.09
N LEU A 204 -11.62 -2.66 6.87
CA LEU A 204 -11.25 -3.85 7.63
C LEU A 204 -11.28 -5.10 6.74
N THR A 205 -10.49 -6.09 7.09
CA THR A 205 -10.43 -7.36 6.36
C THR A 205 -11.76 -8.12 6.50
N PRO A 206 -12.47 -8.42 5.42
CA PRO A 206 -13.80 -9.04 5.47
C PRO A 206 -13.70 -10.58 5.62
N ILE A 207 -13.14 -11.05 6.74
CA ILE A 207 -12.87 -12.49 6.97
C ILE A 207 -14.09 -13.40 6.89
N ASP A 208 -15.29 -12.87 7.10
CA ASP A 208 -16.56 -13.57 6.96
C ASP A 208 -16.90 -13.95 5.49
N LYS A 209 -16.22 -13.33 4.54
CA LYS A 209 -16.38 -13.56 3.09
C LYS A 209 -15.18 -14.23 2.44
N MET A 210 -14.18 -14.62 3.23
CA MET A 210 -12.90 -15.14 2.74
C MET A 210 -12.73 -16.62 3.12
N ALA A 211 -12.16 -17.39 2.18
CA ALA A 211 -11.70 -18.75 2.49
C ALA A 211 -10.48 -18.71 3.44
N VAL A 212 -10.23 -19.79 4.16
CA VAL A 212 -9.09 -19.84 5.11
C VAL A 212 -7.75 -19.56 4.41
N GLU A 213 -7.56 -20.06 3.20
CA GLU A 213 -6.35 -19.79 2.40
C GLU A 213 -6.17 -18.29 2.09
N GLU A 214 -7.26 -17.61 1.77
CA GLU A 214 -7.23 -16.16 1.52
C GLU A 214 -6.96 -15.38 2.82
N ILE A 215 -7.51 -15.81 3.94
CA ILE A 215 -7.28 -15.21 5.26
C ILE A 215 -5.80 -15.29 5.63
N ILE A 216 -5.19 -16.47 5.53
CA ILE A 216 -3.80 -16.66 5.96
C ILE A 216 -2.78 -16.08 4.98
N THR A 217 -3.19 -15.73 3.76
CA THR A 217 -2.34 -15.11 2.74
C THR A 217 -2.67 -13.63 2.49
N ASN A 218 -3.59 -13.04 3.27
CA ASN A 218 -4.00 -11.66 3.10
C ASN A 218 -2.82 -10.69 3.29
N GLY A 219 -2.57 -9.85 2.28
CA GLY A 219 -1.42 -8.94 2.26
C GLY A 219 -0.07 -9.65 2.39
N GLN A 220 0.05 -10.88 1.88
CA GLN A 220 1.25 -11.70 2.03
C GLN A 220 2.47 -11.04 1.40
N LYS A 221 3.59 -11.04 2.15
CA LYS A 221 4.92 -10.65 1.66
C LYS A 221 5.95 -11.70 2.04
N TYR A 222 6.93 -11.89 1.15
CA TYR A 222 8.05 -12.80 1.36
C TYR A 222 9.31 -12.00 1.70
N TYR A 223 10.15 -12.59 2.55
CA TYR A 223 11.41 -12.02 3.00
C TYR A 223 12.49 -13.09 2.93
N ASP A 224 13.70 -12.68 2.60
CA ASP A 224 14.90 -13.48 2.73
C ASP A 224 15.80 -12.78 3.76
N TYR A 225 15.97 -13.42 4.90
CA TYR A 225 16.84 -12.93 5.97
C TYR A 225 18.04 -13.84 6.11
N TYR A 226 19.16 -13.44 5.52
CA TYR A 226 20.41 -14.21 5.56
C TYR A 226 20.29 -15.63 4.97
N GLY A 227 19.47 -15.81 3.95
CA GLY A 227 19.17 -17.09 3.32
C GLY A 227 17.98 -17.84 3.94
N HIS A 228 17.40 -17.31 5.03
CA HIS A 228 16.20 -17.87 5.69
C HIS A 228 14.91 -17.30 5.08
N LYS A 229 14.07 -18.18 4.55
CA LYS A 229 12.82 -17.80 3.89
C LYS A 229 11.72 -17.60 4.93
N VAL A 230 11.20 -16.39 4.99
CA VAL A 230 10.11 -15.98 5.90
C VAL A 230 8.96 -15.41 5.08
N SER A 231 7.73 -15.67 5.49
CA SER A 231 6.55 -15.00 4.95
C SER A 231 5.79 -14.27 6.05
N SER A 232 5.12 -13.20 5.72
CA SER A 232 4.17 -12.57 6.62
C SER A 232 2.85 -12.25 5.93
N ALA A 233 1.76 -12.33 6.69
CA ALA A 233 0.42 -11.86 6.30
C ALA A 233 -0.22 -11.15 7.49
N TYR A 234 -1.27 -10.37 7.24
CA TYR A 234 -1.96 -9.65 8.31
C TYR A 234 -3.46 -9.55 8.07
N LEU A 235 -4.19 -9.31 9.14
CA LEU A 235 -5.61 -8.98 9.12
C LEU A 235 -5.84 -7.68 9.89
N GLN A 236 -6.75 -6.86 9.39
CA GLN A 236 -7.27 -5.68 10.09
C GLN A 236 -8.70 -5.98 10.49
N LEU A 237 -8.95 -6.25 11.77
CA LEU A 237 -10.25 -6.69 12.26
C LEU A 237 -10.80 -5.72 13.30
N TYR A 238 -12.12 -5.54 13.33
CA TYR A 238 -12.73 -4.79 14.43
C TYR A 238 -12.45 -5.49 15.76
N GLU A 239 -12.76 -6.79 15.85
CA GLU A 239 -12.51 -7.65 17.01
C GLU A 239 -11.78 -8.93 16.59
N LYS A 240 -10.82 -9.37 17.41
CA LYS A 240 -10.07 -10.62 17.17
C LYS A 240 -11.01 -11.83 17.33
N PRO A 241 -11.02 -12.79 16.39
CA PRO A 241 -11.76 -14.03 16.53
C PRO A 241 -11.33 -14.85 17.76
N SER A 242 -12.20 -15.79 18.17
CA SER A 242 -11.92 -16.68 19.28
C SER A 242 -10.60 -17.43 19.09
N ASP A 243 -9.95 -17.77 20.21
CA ASP A 243 -8.69 -18.52 20.18
C ASP A 243 -8.81 -19.90 19.52
N ASN A 244 -9.96 -20.52 19.54
CA ASN A 244 -10.19 -21.80 18.84
C ASN A 244 -10.06 -21.63 17.32
N ILE A 245 -10.65 -20.58 16.72
CA ILE A 245 -10.51 -20.30 15.28
C ILE A 245 -9.05 -20.05 14.93
N VAL A 246 -8.36 -19.23 15.72
CA VAL A 246 -6.96 -18.91 15.50
C VAL A 246 -6.06 -20.15 15.63
N ASN A 247 -6.28 -20.98 16.66
CA ASN A 247 -5.41 -22.13 16.94
C ASN A 247 -5.69 -23.31 16.02
N ASP A 248 -6.96 -23.71 15.90
CA ASP A 248 -7.33 -24.99 15.32
C ASP A 248 -7.51 -24.91 13.80
N VAL A 249 -7.83 -23.72 13.28
CA VAL A 249 -8.06 -23.53 11.87
C VAL A 249 -6.87 -22.79 11.22
N TRP A 250 -6.58 -21.58 11.67
CA TRP A 250 -5.58 -20.73 10.98
C TRP A 250 -4.14 -21.21 11.21
N ILE A 251 -3.76 -21.55 12.43
CA ILE A 251 -2.39 -22.06 12.69
C ILE A 251 -2.14 -23.38 11.95
N LYS A 252 -3.15 -24.22 11.82
CA LYS A 252 -3.03 -25.46 11.03
C LYS A 252 -2.76 -25.13 9.55
N ALA A 253 -3.54 -24.24 8.97
CA ALA A 253 -3.34 -23.81 7.56
C ALA A 253 -1.98 -23.13 7.37
N LEU A 254 -1.51 -22.31 8.32
CA LEU A 254 -0.18 -21.69 8.28
C LEU A 254 0.95 -22.73 8.29
N ARG A 255 0.81 -23.83 9.03
CA ARG A 255 1.79 -24.94 9.03
C ARG A 255 1.83 -25.67 7.69
N GLU A 256 0.67 -25.86 7.06
CA GLU A 256 0.57 -26.44 5.73
C GLU A 256 1.29 -25.51 4.72
N LYS A 257 1.06 -24.21 4.79
CA LYS A 257 1.70 -23.20 3.93
C LYS A 257 3.23 -23.14 4.10
N ILE A 258 3.74 -23.28 5.34
CA ILE A 258 5.18 -23.36 5.62
C ILE A 258 5.81 -24.53 4.82
N LYS A 259 5.18 -25.70 4.83
CA LYS A 259 5.67 -26.88 4.12
C LYS A 259 5.60 -26.70 2.59
N GLU A 260 4.46 -26.23 2.08
CA GLU A 260 4.27 -26.01 0.65
C GLU A 260 5.26 -25.01 0.06
N CYS A 261 5.54 -23.93 0.77
CA CYS A 261 6.40 -22.85 0.29
C CYS A 261 7.85 -22.97 0.76
N HIS A 262 8.23 -24.04 1.48
CA HIS A 262 9.55 -24.26 2.06
C HIS A 262 10.03 -23.07 2.90
N LEU A 263 9.15 -22.56 3.79
CA LEU A 263 9.44 -21.46 4.68
C LEU A 263 10.03 -21.98 6.01
N GLU A 264 10.88 -21.20 6.63
CA GLU A 264 11.36 -21.47 8.00
C GLU A 264 10.44 -20.86 9.06
N MET A 265 9.78 -19.74 8.72
CA MET A 265 8.84 -19.07 9.60
C MET A 265 7.72 -18.39 8.80
N TYR A 266 6.53 -18.43 9.38
CA TYR A 266 5.40 -17.61 8.96
C TYR A 266 5.01 -16.65 10.10
N VAL A 267 4.93 -15.36 9.81
CA VAL A 267 4.53 -14.31 10.75
C VAL A 267 3.12 -13.85 10.40
N PHE A 268 2.15 -14.26 11.20
CA PHE A 268 0.75 -13.89 11.01
C PHE A 268 0.36 -12.82 12.03
N ILE A 269 -0.20 -11.71 11.56
CA ILE A 269 -0.45 -10.53 12.36
C ILE A 269 -1.94 -10.23 12.35
N ILE A 270 -2.52 -9.96 13.52
CA ILE A 270 -3.90 -9.51 13.65
C ILE A 270 -3.89 -8.14 14.32
N PHE A 271 -4.41 -7.14 13.63
CA PHE A 271 -4.67 -5.82 14.17
C PHE A 271 -6.13 -5.76 14.65
N GLU A 272 -6.34 -5.68 15.97
CA GLU A 272 -7.66 -5.54 16.60
C GLU A 272 -7.97 -4.07 16.84
N MET A 273 -8.87 -3.50 16.04
CA MET A 273 -9.15 -2.06 16.05
C MET A 273 -9.94 -1.61 17.27
N GLU A 274 -10.83 -2.44 17.81
CA GLU A 274 -11.64 -2.09 18.98
C GLU A 274 -10.78 -1.82 20.22
N LYS A 275 -9.75 -2.65 20.43
CA LYS A 275 -8.90 -2.57 21.63
C LYS A 275 -7.52 -1.95 21.39
N ASP A 276 -7.25 -1.45 20.18
CA ASP A 276 -5.94 -0.94 19.77
C ASP A 276 -4.79 -1.93 20.03
N LYS A 277 -4.99 -3.20 19.71
CA LYS A 277 -4.03 -4.28 19.97
C LYS A 277 -3.48 -4.90 18.71
N THR A 278 -2.25 -5.37 18.79
CA THR A 278 -1.63 -6.20 17.78
C THR A 278 -1.33 -7.58 18.38
N TYR A 279 -1.74 -8.63 17.67
CA TYR A 279 -1.36 -10.00 17.96
C TYR A 279 -0.42 -10.48 16.87
N GLU A 280 0.77 -10.91 17.26
CA GLU A 280 1.76 -11.49 16.37
C GLU A 280 1.90 -12.98 16.66
N ILE A 281 1.75 -13.81 15.63
CA ILE A 281 1.83 -15.25 15.70
C ILE A 281 2.96 -15.71 14.80
N ARG A 282 4.06 -16.18 15.37
CA ARG A 282 5.18 -16.79 14.65
C ARG A 282 5.00 -18.29 14.63
N VAL A 283 4.82 -18.85 13.44
CA VAL A 283 4.69 -20.28 13.22
C VAL A 283 5.97 -20.78 12.55
N THR A 284 6.51 -21.86 13.07
CA THR A 284 7.63 -22.62 12.47
C THR A 284 7.21 -24.09 12.39
N GLU A 285 8.01 -24.92 11.72
CA GLU A 285 7.76 -26.36 11.69
C GLU A 285 7.66 -26.94 13.10
N ASN A 286 8.50 -26.47 14.04
CA ASN A 286 8.66 -27.01 15.38
C ASN A 286 7.84 -26.32 16.47
N GLY A 287 7.14 -25.23 16.18
CA GLY A 287 6.41 -24.53 17.23
C GLY A 287 5.63 -23.28 16.80
N VAL A 288 4.95 -22.72 17.79
CA VAL A 288 4.20 -21.46 17.66
C VAL A 288 4.58 -20.55 18.82
N LYS A 289 4.94 -19.31 18.51
CA LYS A 289 5.12 -18.24 19.50
C LYS A 289 4.07 -17.17 19.27
N LYS A 290 3.45 -16.68 20.33
CA LYS A 290 2.43 -15.63 20.29
C LYS A 290 2.88 -14.44 21.12
N PHE A 291 2.66 -13.26 20.58
CA PHE A 291 2.94 -11.99 21.23
C PHE A 291 1.68 -11.11 21.16
N GLU A 292 1.45 -10.32 22.20
CA GLU A 292 0.39 -9.33 22.27
C GLU A 292 1.00 -7.98 22.61
N TYR A 293 0.60 -6.95 21.87
CA TYR A 293 1.08 -5.58 22.05
C TYR A 293 -0.12 -4.65 22.31
N PRO A 294 -0.04 -3.77 23.33
CA PRO A 294 -1.12 -2.85 23.70
C PRO A 294 -1.16 -1.62 22.79
N LYS A 295 -0.95 -1.79 21.51
CA LYS A 295 -1.01 -0.77 20.46
C LYS A 295 -1.04 -1.42 19.08
N ILE A 296 -1.48 -0.68 18.08
CA ILE A 296 -1.34 -1.08 16.69
C ILE A 296 0.10 -0.83 16.22
N LEU A 297 0.72 -1.87 15.67
CA LEU A 297 2.09 -1.83 15.16
C LEU A 297 2.10 -1.81 13.61
N SER A 298 3.17 -1.27 13.03
CA SER A 298 3.42 -1.43 11.61
C SER A 298 4.14 -2.76 11.34
N ARG A 299 3.65 -3.57 10.42
CA ARG A 299 4.34 -4.78 9.98
C ARG A 299 5.79 -4.49 9.58
N GLY A 300 5.99 -3.55 8.66
CA GLY A 300 7.31 -3.26 8.09
C GLY A 300 8.25 -2.49 9.01
N LYS A 301 7.73 -1.57 9.84
CA LYS A 301 8.57 -0.72 10.70
C LYS A 301 8.83 -1.32 12.08
N ASP A 302 7.85 -2.04 12.65
CA ASP A 302 7.92 -2.46 14.04
C ASP A 302 8.12 -3.97 14.18
N ILE A 303 7.44 -4.83 13.39
CA ILE A 303 7.43 -6.28 13.58
C ILE A 303 8.57 -6.96 12.80
N MET A 304 8.62 -6.77 11.47
CA MET A 304 9.57 -7.53 10.64
C MET A 304 11.04 -7.24 10.95
N PRO A 305 11.48 -6.03 11.34
CA PRO A 305 12.86 -5.82 11.80
C PRO A 305 13.23 -6.58 13.09
N VAL A 306 12.24 -6.90 13.94
CA VAL A 306 12.45 -7.75 15.12
C VAL A 306 12.53 -9.22 14.73
N VAL A 307 11.76 -9.64 13.72
CA VAL A 307 11.83 -11.00 13.16
C VAL A 307 13.18 -11.24 12.48
N GLU A 308 13.67 -10.28 11.69
CA GLU A 308 15.00 -10.37 11.05
C GLU A 308 16.13 -10.67 12.04
N LYS A 309 16.11 -10.01 13.21
CA LYS A 309 17.11 -10.23 14.26
C LYS A 309 17.16 -11.66 14.81
N VAL A 310 16.08 -12.45 14.62
CA VAL A 310 16.07 -13.86 15.03
C VAL A 310 17.01 -14.71 14.18
N PHE A 311 17.29 -14.27 12.95
CA PHE A 311 18.12 -14.96 11.97
C PHE A 311 19.53 -14.35 11.83
N ALA A 312 19.80 -13.23 12.49
CA ALA A 312 21.07 -12.51 12.40
C ALA A 312 22.21 -13.12 13.25
N ASN A 313 22.00 -14.28 13.92
CA ASN A 313 23.01 -14.91 14.80
C ASN A 313 23.47 -16.25 14.25
#